data_51e985c87a671adb1302acd87c8c7a91
#
_entry.id   51e985c87a671adb1302acd87c8c7a91
#
_cell.length_a   1.000
_cell.length_b   1.000
_cell.length_c   1.000
_cell.angle_alpha   90.00
_cell.angle_beta   90.00
_cell.angle_gamma   90.00
#
_symmetry.space_group_name_H-M   'P 1'
#
loop_
_entity.id
_entity.type
_entity.pdbx_description
1 polymer ?
#
loop_
_entity_poly.entity_id
_entity_poly.type
_entity_poly.pdbx_seq_one_letter_code
_entity_poly.pdbx_strand_id
1 'polypeptide(L)'
;MPSSSTCVGVVFGGDSGEHNVSIKSASTVINALTSKLNVLRFTVIPIYIDKRGHWWPSDVAQEALKKGCALNETELPVTLSRPGFKGLPLGSERVQIWYPVLHGPNGEDGTVQGLFKLIGKPFVGSGVLASAMGMDKLAMKAAFKAVGLPQVPYCSANADELLEKNLELELLNRLEKKIGYPCFIKPANLGSSVGISKACNRKELIEGLKEASNYDQRLIIEQAVIVRELECAVLGERELETSAVGEVCFDSDWYDYEAKYSQRSSEAIIPAPIPDKIRDRVKELTLKACKAITANGLARVDFFYKEETHELWINEINTLPGFTSKSMYPMLWQAVGLNLEQLVAKLVETARE
;
A
#
# COMPACT_ATOMS: atom_id res chain seq x y z
N MET A 1 27.30 3.05 29.91
CA MET A 1 27.38 4.11 28.87
C MET A 1 25.96 4.36 28.39
N PRO A 2 25.49 5.60 28.22
CA PRO A 2 24.19 5.77 27.58
C PRO A 2 24.25 5.12 26.21
N SER A 3 23.31 4.23 25.90
CA SER A 3 23.20 3.62 24.57
C SER A 3 23.08 4.73 23.54
N SER A 4 23.98 4.77 22.55
CA SER A 4 23.88 5.74 21.47
C SER A 4 22.50 5.60 20.79
N SER A 5 21.80 6.72 20.61
CA SER A 5 20.50 6.71 19.91
C SER A 5 20.65 6.10 18.52
N THR A 6 19.66 5.31 18.10
CA THR A 6 19.66 4.71 16.76
C THR A 6 19.32 5.76 15.71
N CYS A 7 20.13 5.83 14.67
CA CYS A 7 19.92 6.74 13.56
C CYS A 7 18.96 6.13 12.51
N VAL A 8 17.77 6.71 12.41
CA VAL A 8 16.70 6.27 11.50
C VAL A 8 16.59 7.21 10.31
N GLY A 9 16.80 6.68 9.09
CA GLY A 9 16.60 7.44 7.86
C GLY A 9 15.16 7.33 7.39
N VAL A 10 14.36 8.37 7.53
CA VAL A 10 12.96 8.40 7.05
C VAL A 10 12.94 8.91 5.62
N VAL A 11 12.59 8.04 4.68
CA VAL A 11 12.54 8.34 3.23
C VAL A 11 11.09 8.54 2.79
N PHE A 12 10.82 9.65 2.12
CA PHE A 12 9.46 10.03 1.74
C PHE A 12 9.42 10.87 0.46
N GLY A 13 8.22 11.08 -0.09
CA GLY A 13 7.96 11.73 -1.37
C GLY A 13 7.75 10.71 -2.49
N GLY A 14 8.64 10.69 -3.47
CA GLY A 14 8.59 9.77 -4.62
C GLY A 14 7.90 10.35 -5.84
N ASP A 15 7.98 9.64 -6.96
CA ASP A 15 7.43 10.04 -8.26
C ASP A 15 5.99 9.54 -8.51
N SER A 16 5.39 8.90 -7.52
CA SER A 16 4.01 8.40 -7.60
C SER A 16 2.94 9.49 -7.42
N GLY A 17 1.70 9.16 -7.78
CA GLY A 17 0.53 10.01 -7.52
C GLY A 17 0.26 10.27 -6.03
N GLU A 18 0.81 9.43 -5.15
CA GLU A 18 0.63 9.51 -3.69
C GLU A 18 1.72 10.33 -2.97
N HIS A 19 2.52 11.09 -3.72
CA HIS A 19 3.62 11.91 -3.20
C HIS A 19 3.24 12.76 -1.97
N ASN A 20 2.12 13.47 -2.01
CA ASN A 20 1.69 14.31 -0.90
C ASN A 20 1.19 13.51 0.31
N VAL A 21 0.64 12.31 0.09
CA VAL A 21 0.27 11.39 1.17
C VAL A 21 1.51 10.90 1.89
N SER A 22 2.56 10.58 1.14
CA SER A 22 3.87 10.20 1.67
C SER A 22 4.47 11.28 2.56
N ILE A 23 4.44 12.57 2.17
CA ILE A 23 4.94 13.68 3.00
C ILE A 23 4.17 13.77 4.33
N LYS A 24 2.83 13.67 4.29
CA LYS A 24 1.99 13.70 5.49
C LYS A 24 2.25 12.49 6.41
N SER A 25 2.36 11.31 5.84
CA SER A 25 2.71 10.08 6.57
C SER A 25 4.09 10.20 7.23
N ALA A 26 5.08 10.73 6.50
CA ALA A 26 6.43 10.94 7.03
C ALA A 26 6.45 11.96 8.19
N SER A 27 5.69 13.05 8.08
CA SER A 27 5.54 13.99 9.18
C SER A 27 5.01 13.31 10.46
N THR A 28 4.01 12.43 10.30
CA THR A 28 3.44 11.64 11.41
C THR A 28 4.48 10.70 12.03
N VAL A 29 5.21 9.95 11.21
CA VAL A 29 6.27 9.02 11.66
C VAL A 29 7.42 9.76 12.34
N ILE A 30 7.90 10.86 11.77
CA ILE A 30 8.99 11.67 12.33
C ILE A 30 8.58 12.26 13.68
N ASN A 31 7.38 12.82 13.78
CA ASN A 31 6.87 13.34 15.05
C ASN A 31 6.78 12.25 16.13
N ALA A 32 6.37 11.05 15.77
CA ALA A 32 6.33 9.91 16.70
C ALA A 32 7.73 9.47 17.14
N LEU A 33 8.71 9.40 16.22
CA LEU A 33 10.11 9.05 16.52
C LEU A 33 10.82 10.12 17.38
N THR A 34 10.46 11.39 17.23
CA THR A 34 11.06 12.50 17.97
C THR A 34 10.25 12.92 19.19
N SER A 35 9.17 12.20 19.52
CA SER A 35 8.34 12.44 20.71
C SER A 35 9.13 12.27 22.02
N LYS A 36 8.58 12.77 23.13
CA LYS A 36 9.18 12.61 24.47
C LYS A 36 9.47 11.14 24.83
N LEU A 37 8.66 10.20 24.33
CA LEU A 37 8.84 8.76 24.55
C LEU A 37 10.07 8.21 23.81
N ASN A 38 10.39 8.76 22.64
CA ASN A 38 11.33 8.16 21.69
C ASN A 38 12.61 8.98 21.46
N VAL A 39 12.65 10.26 21.82
CA VAL A 39 13.75 11.19 21.52
C VAL A 39 15.13 10.75 22.04
N LEU A 40 15.18 9.98 23.12
CA LEU A 40 16.44 9.42 23.64
C LEU A 40 16.83 8.09 22.96
N ARG A 41 15.89 7.47 22.22
CA ARG A 41 16.08 6.17 21.56
C ARG A 41 16.49 6.33 20.10
N PHE A 42 15.97 7.36 19.42
CA PHE A 42 16.13 7.55 17.99
C PHE A 42 16.63 8.96 17.65
N THR A 43 17.49 9.02 16.63
CA THR A 43 17.85 10.23 15.91
C THR A 43 17.34 10.11 14.49
N VAL A 44 16.58 11.09 14.00
CA VAL A 44 15.94 11.00 12.67
C VAL A 44 16.73 11.82 11.65
N ILE A 45 16.97 11.20 10.49
CA ILE A 45 17.48 11.84 9.27
C ILE A 45 16.38 11.77 8.22
N PRO A 46 15.61 12.85 7.99
CA PRO A 46 14.64 12.90 6.92
C PRO A 46 15.34 13.02 5.57
N ILE A 47 14.85 12.26 4.57
CA ILE A 47 15.34 12.25 3.19
C ILE A 47 14.13 12.36 2.27
N TYR A 48 14.16 13.35 1.40
CA TYR A 48 13.05 13.65 0.50
C TYR A 48 13.37 13.19 -0.92
N ILE A 49 12.42 12.53 -1.55
CA ILE A 49 12.45 12.18 -2.98
C ILE A 49 11.47 13.11 -3.69
N ASP A 50 11.96 13.92 -4.62
CA ASP A 50 11.07 14.80 -5.40
C ASP A 50 10.28 14.01 -6.47
N LYS A 51 9.37 14.70 -7.19
CA LYS A 51 8.55 14.10 -8.26
C LYS A 51 9.35 13.67 -9.50
N ARG A 52 10.63 14.03 -9.59
CA ARG A 52 11.56 13.60 -10.64
C ARG A 52 12.44 12.44 -10.18
N GLY A 53 12.24 11.94 -8.94
CA GLY A 53 12.98 10.81 -8.37
C GLY A 53 14.38 11.18 -7.86
N HIS A 54 14.71 12.47 -7.68
CA HIS A 54 15.96 12.88 -7.05
C HIS A 54 15.84 12.80 -5.53
N TRP A 55 16.88 12.30 -4.89
CA TRP A 55 16.98 12.16 -3.45
C TRP A 55 17.69 13.35 -2.83
N TRP A 56 17.04 14.02 -1.89
CA TRP A 56 17.48 15.24 -1.27
C TRP A 56 17.82 15.06 0.21
N PRO A 57 18.85 15.76 0.73
CA PRO A 57 19.27 15.70 2.14
C PRO A 57 18.27 16.37 3.07
N SER A 58 18.59 16.31 4.37
CA SER A 58 17.67 16.69 5.46
C SER A 58 17.22 18.14 5.43
N ASP A 59 18.01 19.08 4.96
CA ASP A 59 17.64 20.50 4.84
C ASP A 59 16.47 20.68 3.85
N VAL A 60 16.57 20.10 2.64
CA VAL A 60 15.48 20.12 1.66
C VAL A 60 14.29 19.29 2.15
N ALA A 61 14.54 18.14 2.79
CA ALA A 61 13.50 17.31 3.35
C ALA A 61 12.67 18.04 4.41
N GLN A 62 13.30 18.85 5.27
CA GLN A 62 12.62 19.67 6.26
C GLN A 62 11.71 20.73 5.63
N GLU A 63 12.12 21.35 4.52
CA GLU A 63 11.27 22.30 3.80
C GLU A 63 10.01 21.61 3.23
N ALA A 64 10.14 20.41 2.65
CA ALA A 64 9.00 19.63 2.18
C ALA A 64 8.04 19.25 3.32
N LEU A 65 8.57 18.82 4.46
CA LEU A 65 7.77 18.50 5.67
C LEU A 65 7.06 19.73 6.22
N LYS A 66 7.74 20.86 6.31
CA LYS A 66 7.17 22.12 6.78
C LYS A 66 6.07 22.63 5.87
N LYS A 67 6.24 22.50 4.56
CA LYS A 67 5.23 22.86 3.55
C LYS A 67 4.03 21.90 3.57
N GLY A 68 4.25 20.62 3.88
CA GLY A 68 3.22 19.57 3.91
C GLY A 68 2.77 19.10 2.53
N CYS A 69 3.48 19.48 1.47
CA CYS A 69 3.24 19.05 0.09
C CYS A 69 4.53 19.13 -0.75
N ALA A 70 4.46 18.65 -2.00
CA ALA A 70 5.59 18.66 -2.92
C ALA A 70 6.24 20.05 -3.04
N LEU A 71 7.57 20.08 -3.10
CA LEU A 71 8.32 21.27 -3.47
C LEU A 71 8.24 21.48 -4.99
N ASN A 72 8.10 22.74 -5.40
CA ASN A 72 8.16 23.11 -6.82
C ASN A 72 9.62 23.12 -7.29
N GLU A 73 9.86 23.08 -8.60
CA GLU A 73 11.22 23.10 -9.16
C GLU A 73 12.03 24.32 -8.73
N THR A 74 11.40 25.49 -8.52
CA THR A 74 12.04 26.70 -8.04
C THR A 74 12.44 26.69 -6.57
N GLU A 75 11.86 25.78 -5.79
CA GLU A 75 12.14 25.58 -4.35
C GLU A 75 13.23 24.51 -4.12
N LEU A 76 13.58 23.77 -5.17
CA LEU A 76 14.63 22.75 -5.13
C LEU A 76 15.98 23.35 -5.53
N PRO A 77 17.08 22.82 -4.97
CA PRO A 77 18.42 23.19 -5.46
C PRO A 77 18.58 22.90 -6.96
N VAL A 78 19.28 23.78 -7.66
CA VAL A 78 19.53 23.58 -9.09
C VAL A 78 20.34 22.30 -9.31
N THR A 79 19.83 21.40 -10.14
CA THR A 79 20.51 20.19 -10.55
C THR A 79 20.52 20.05 -12.07
N LEU A 80 21.67 19.70 -12.63
CA LEU A 80 21.83 19.37 -14.04
C LEU A 80 21.64 17.88 -14.32
N SER A 81 21.37 17.07 -13.28
CA SER A 81 21.18 15.63 -13.43
C SER A 81 19.84 15.30 -14.09
N ARG A 82 19.83 14.19 -14.84
CA ARG A 82 18.59 13.62 -15.38
C ARG A 82 17.70 13.12 -14.22
N PRO A 83 16.37 13.00 -14.40
CA PRO A 83 15.49 12.38 -13.41
C PRO A 83 15.97 11.02 -12.92
N GLY A 84 15.51 10.62 -11.73
CA GLY A 84 15.80 9.33 -11.11
C GLY A 84 16.91 9.37 -10.05
N PHE A 85 17.12 8.22 -9.40
CA PHE A 85 18.11 8.03 -8.35
C PHE A 85 19.54 8.21 -8.89
N LYS A 86 20.34 9.04 -8.22
CA LYS A 86 21.76 9.32 -8.57
C LYS A 86 22.75 8.95 -7.47
N GLY A 87 22.26 8.53 -6.34
CA GLY A 87 23.03 8.20 -5.15
C GLY A 87 22.31 8.65 -3.89
N LEU A 88 22.81 8.19 -2.77
CA LEU A 88 22.30 8.60 -1.47
C LEU A 88 22.78 10.03 -1.16
N PRO A 89 21.91 10.90 -0.62
CA PRO A 89 22.29 12.26 -0.26
C PRO A 89 23.25 12.29 0.93
N LEU A 90 23.95 13.42 1.10
CA LEU A 90 24.85 13.65 2.21
C LEU A 90 24.15 13.44 3.56
N GLY A 91 24.84 12.78 4.49
CA GLY A 91 24.29 12.43 5.82
C GLY A 91 23.66 11.03 5.87
N SER A 92 23.37 10.41 4.73
CA SER A 92 22.81 9.06 4.65
C SER A 92 23.75 7.96 5.18
N GLU A 93 25.06 8.21 5.19
CA GLU A 93 26.06 7.29 5.73
C GLU A 93 25.86 6.99 7.23
N ARG A 94 25.23 7.92 7.95
CA ARG A 94 24.90 7.81 9.37
C ARG A 94 23.69 6.93 9.64
N VAL A 95 22.84 6.67 8.63
CA VAL A 95 21.63 5.89 8.78
C VAL A 95 21.96 4.44 9.16
N GLN A 96 21.36 3.97 10.23
CA GLN A 96 21.48 2.60 10.72
C GLN A 96 20.28 1.75 10.30
N ILE A 97 19.10 2.35 10.27
CA ILE A 97 17.84 1.70 9.86
C ILE A 97 17.10 2.66 8.93
N TRP A 98 16.66 2.17 7.78
CA TRP A 98 15.80 2.90 6.85
C TRP A 98 14.33 2.73 7.20
N TYR A 99 13.59 3.80 7.15
CA TYR A 99 12.13 3.79 7.31
C TYR A 99 11.51 4.37 6.03
N PRO A 100 11.17 3.54 5.03
CA PRO A 100 10.44 4.01 3.86
C PRO A 100 9.02 4.40 4.27
N VAL A 101 8.60 5.58 3.84
CA VAL A 101 7.23 6.10 3.97
C VAL A 101 6.82 6.54 2.58
N LEU A 102 6.86 5.59 1.65
CA LEU A 102 6.62 5.76 0.22
C LEU A 102 5.39 4.95 -0.18
N HIS A 103 4.58 5.48 -1.09
CA HIS A 103 3.37 4.80 -1.55
C HIS A 103 3.39 4.68 -3.07
N GLY A 104 2.85 3.57 -3.59
CA GLY A 104 2.80 3.27 -5.01
C GLY A 104 4.13 2.81 -5.63
N PRO A 105 4.28 2.95 -6.95
CA PRO A 105 5.48 2.53 -7.68
C PRO A 105 6.76 3.08 -7.10
N ASN A 106 7.85 2.32 -7.21
CA ASN A 106 9.18 2.57 -6.63
C ASN A 106 9.24 2.57 -5.09
N GLY A 107 8.08 2.70 -4.40
CA GLY A 107 8.00 2.73 -2.94
C GLY A 107 7.62 1.39 -2.32
N GLU A 108 6.58 0.74 -2.83
CA GLU A 108 6.03 -0.50 -2.26
C GLU A 108 6.05 -1.71 -3.21
N ASP A 109 6.79 -1.61 -4.31
CA ASP A 109 6.92 -2.64 -5.35
C ASP A 109 8.22 -3.48 -5.28
N GLY A 110 9.03 -3.28 -4.24
CA GLY A 110 10.33 -3.95 -4.08
C GLY A 110 11.54 -3.16 -4.56
N THR A 111 11.34 -2.05 -5.28
CA THR A 111 12.43 -1.26 -5.86
C THR A 111 13.30 -0.60 -4.79
N VAL A 112 12.72 0.19 -3.90
CA VAL A 112 13.46 0.85 -2.80
C VAL A 112 13.96 -0.16 -1.78
N GLN A 113 13.23 -1.25 -1.54
CA GLN A 113 13.64 -2.37 -0.67
C GLN A 113 14.90 -3.06 -1.23
N GLY A 114 14.97 -3.20 -2.55
CA GLY A 114 16.18 -3.70 -3.25
C GLY A 114 17.39 -2.80 -3.04
N LEU A 115 17.21 -1.48 -3.11
CA LEU A 115 18.27 -0.51 -2.82
C LEU A 115 18.76 -0.67 -1.38
N PHE A 116 17.88 -0.71 -0.37
CA PHE A 116 18.28 -0.86 1.03
C PHE A 116 19.02 -2.18 1.28
N LYS A 117 18.59 -3.25 0.61
CA LYS A 117 19.27 -4.54 0.67
C LYS A 117 20.68 -4.48 0.05
N LEU A 118 20.85 -3.80 -1.08
CA LEU A 118 22.15 -3.63 -1.75
C LEU A 118 23.13 -2.83 -0.90
N ILE A 119 22.66 -1.81 -0.18
CA ILE A 119 23.52 -1.02 0.72
C ILE A 119 23.75 -1.70 2.08
N GLY A 120 23.21 -2.90 2.30
CA GLY A 120 23.45 -3.72 3.49
C GLY A 120 22.91 -3.14 4.78
N LYS A 121 21.78 -2.40 4.74
CA LYS A 121 21.17 -1.78 5.91
C LYS A 121 19.77 -2.35 6.14
N PRO A 122 19.38 -2.60 7.40
CA PRO A 122 18.02 -2.99 7.74
C PRO A 122 17.03 -1.86 7.41
N PHE A 123 15.80 -2.24 7.16
CA PHE A 123 14.71 -1.29 6.89
C PHE A 123 13.38 -1.78 7.44
N VAL A 124 12.51 -0.84 7.75
CA VAL A 124 11.15 -1.11 8.22
C VAL A 124 10.28 -1.58 7.05
N GLY A 125 9.53 -2.66 7.25
CA GLY A 125 8.58 -3.17 6.28
C GLY A 125 9.02 -4.44 5.58
N SER A 126 8.19 -4.87 4.67
CA SER A 126 8.37 -6.11 3.91
C SER A 126 9.56 -6.06 2.96
N GLY A 127 10.18 -7.22 2.72
CA GLY A 127 11.30 -7.35 1.78
C GLY A 127 10.89 -7.27 0.31
N VAL A 128 11.88 -7.38 -0.59
CA VAL A 128 11.71 -7.23 -2.05
C VAL A 128 10.61 -8.12 -2.61
N LEU A 129 10.63 -9.41 -2.27
CA LEU A 129 9.66 -10.37 -2.81
C LEU A 129 8.23 -10.06 -2.39
N ALA A 130 8.02 -9.82 -1.09
CA ALA A 130 6.70 -9.53 -0.55
C ALA A 130 6.13 -8.22 -1.13
N SER A 131 6.96 -7.18 -1.22
CA SER A 131 6.57 -5.90 -1.81
C SER A 131 6.18 -6.04 -3.28
N ALA A 132 7.00 -6.70 -4.09
CA ALA A 132 6.71 -6.93 -5.50
C ALA A 132 5.43 -7.77 -5.71
N MET A 133 5.25 -8.82 -4.91
CA MET A 133 4.05 -9.66 -5.00
C MET A 133 2.80 -8.93 -4.48
N GLY A 134 2.92 -8.12 -3.43
CA GLY A 134 1.80 -7.35 -2.88
C GLY A 134 1.30 -6.29 -3.85
N MET A 135 2.21 -5.65 -4.60
CA MET A 135 1.86 -4.62 -5.58
C MET A 135 1.22 -5.18 -6.84
N ASP A 136 1.64 -6.36 -7.30
CA ASP A 136 1.09 -7.02 -8.50
C ASP A 136 -0.13 -7.89 -8.15
N LYS A 137 -1.32 -7.41 -8.49
CA LYS A 137 -2.60 -8.08 -8.16
C LYS A 137 -2.68 -9.52 -8.69
N LEU A 138 -2.13 -9.81 -9.87
CA LEU A 138 -2.15 -11.15 -10.44
C LEU A 138 -1.18 -12.10 -9.71
N ALA A 139 0.02 -11.64 -9.39
CA ALA A 139 1.00 -12.40 -8.61
C ALA A 139 0.49 -12.68 -7.18
N MET A 140 -0.02 -11.65 -6.53
CA MET A 140 -0.63 -11.74 -5.20
C MET A 140 -1.79 -12.75 -5.18
N LYS A 141 -2.73 -12.63 -6.12
CA LYS A 141 -3.89 -13.54 -6.19
C LYS A 141 -3.50 -14.97 -6.55
N ALA A 142 -2.47 -15.16 -7.34
CA ALA A 142 -1.93 -16.50 -7.63
C ALA A 142 -1.34 -17.13 -6.36
N ALA A 143 -0.58 -16.39 -5.56
CA ALA A 143 -0.04 -16.86 -4.29
C ALA A 143 -1.16 -17.18 -3.28
N PHE A 144 -2.17 -16.32 -3.18
CA PHE A 144 -3.33 -16.56 -2.32
C PHE A 144 -4.10 -17.81 -2.72
N LYS A 145 -4.30 -18.01 -4.02
CA LYS A 145 -4.95 -19.21 -4.56
C LYS A 145 -4.17 -20.50 -4.22
N ALA A 146 -2.84 -20.45 -4.32
CA ALA A 146 -1.97 -21.60 -4.04
C ALA A 146 -2.11 -22.12 -2.60
N VAL A 147 -2.43 -21.23 -1.64
CA VAL A 147 -2.65 -21.58 -0.23
C VAL A 147 -4.14 -21.68 0.14
N GLY A 148 -5.04 -21.63 -0.84
CA GLY A 148 -6.49 -21.79 -0.64
C GLY A 148 -7.14 -20.63 0.13
N LEU A 149 -6.66 -19.39 -0.05
CA LEU A 149 -7.35 -18.20 0.45
C LEU A 149 -8.58 -17.89 -0.41
N PRO A 150 -9.73 -17.57 0.20
CA PRO A 150 -10.94 -17.22 -0.54
C PRO A 150 -10.78 -15.88 -1.25
N GLN A 151 -11.15 -15.82 -2.52
CA GLN A 151 -11.06 -14.63 -3.35
C GLN A 151 -12.30 -14.53 -4.22
N VAL A 152 -12.70 -13.30 -4.57
CA VAL A 152 -13.74 -13.11 -5.60
C VAL A 152 -13.26 -13.71 -6.94
N PRO A 153 -14.16 -14.23 -7.77
CA PRO A 153 -13.81 -14.71 -9.11
C PRO A 153 -13.07 -13.64 -9.91
N TYR A 154 -11.96 -14.02 -10.55
CA TYR A 154 -11.19 -13.11 -11.37
C TYR A 154 -10.61 -13.80 -12.62
N CYS A 155 -10.27 -12.98 -13.62
CA CYS A 155 -9.53 -13.37 -14.82
C CYS A 155 -8.41 -12.37 -15.09
N SER A 156 -7.35 -12.84 -15.73
CA SER A 156 -6.33 -12.00 -16.33
C SER A 156 -6.65 -11.74 -17.81
N ALA A 157 -6.17 -10.58 -18.29
CA ALA A 157 -6.10 -10.25 -19.71
C ALA A 157 -4.75 -9.58 -19.99
N ASN A 158 -4.32 -9.61 -21.27
CA ASN A 158 -3.16 -8.87 -21.74
C ASN A 158 -3.63 -7.81 -22.73
N ALA A 159 -3.07 -6.62 -22.69
CA ALA A 159 -3.39 -5.53 -23.59
C ALA A 159 -3.21 -5.91 -25.08
N ASP A 160 -2.27 -6.81 -25.38
CA ASP A 160 -2.06 -7.32 -26.75
C ASP A 160 -3.28 -8.06 -27.30
N GLU A 161 -4.11 -8.67 -26.43
CA GLU A 161 -5.36 -9.33 -26.84
C GLU A 161 -6.41 -8.33 -27.40
N LEU A 162 -6.21 -7.01 -27.20
CA LEU A 162 -7.09 -5.96 -27.71
C LEU A 162 -6.68 -5.44 -29.10
N LEU A 163 -5.52 -5.82 -29.61
CA LEU A 163 -4.97 -5.27 -30.85
C LEU A 163 -5.59 -5.91 -32.11
N GLU A 164 -6.04 -7.15 -32.01
CA GLU A 164 -6.63 -7.91 -33.12
C GLU A 164 -8.08 -8.27 -32.82
N LYS A 165 -9.00 -8.03 -33.79
CA LYS A 165 -10.44 -8.26 -33.60
C LYS A 165 -10.81 -9.69 -33.19
N ASN A 166 -10.11 -10.69 -33.70
CA ASN A 166 -10.40 -12.10 -33.35
C ASN A 166 -9.98 -12.38 -31.89
N LEU A 167 -8.79 -11.90 -31.44
CA LEU A 167 -8.31 -12.05 -30.09
C LEU A 167 -9.18 -11.28 -29.10
N GLU A 168 -9.60 -10.05 -29.46
CA GLU A 168 -10.53 -9.25 -28.67
C GLU A 168 -11.86 -10.00 -28.46
N LEU A 169 -12.43 -10.61 -29.51
CA LEU A 169 -13.68 -11.36 -29.39
C LEU A 169 -13.55 -12.59 -28.49
N GLU A 170 -12.45 -13.34 -28.63
CA GLU A 170 -12.16 -14.49 -27.77
C GLU A 170 -11.97 -14.08 -26.32
N LEU A 171 -11.24 -12.98 -26.06
CA LEU A 171 -11.07 -12.40 -24.74
C LEU A 171 -12.42 -12.05 -24.13
N LEU A 172 -13.26 -11.26 -24.81
CA LEU A 172 -14.56 -10.84 -24.31
C LEU A 172 -15.47 -12.03 -23.99
N ASN A 173 -15.55 -13.03 -24.87
CA ASN A 173 -16.34 -14.23 -24.62
C ASN A 173 -15.82 -15.03 -23.41
N ARG A 174 -14.49 -15.09 -23.23
CA ARG A 174 -13.84 -15.73 -22.06
C ARG A 174 -14.20 -15.01 -20.77
N LEU A 175 -14.12 -13.67 -20.75
CA LEU A 175 -14.41 -12.84 -19.59
C LEU A 175 -15.89 -12.92 -19.21
N GLU A 176 -16.80 -12.78 -20.18
CA GLU A 176 -18.24 -12.88 -19.94
C GLU A 176 -18.66 -14.24 -19.40
N LYS A 177 -18.08 -15.32 -19.93
CA LYS A 177 -18.37 -16.69 -19.47
C LYS A 177 -17.87 -16.94 -18.03
N LYS A 178 -16.72 -16.37 -17.64
CA LYS A 178 -16.09 -16.65 -16.34
C LYS A 178 -16.46 -15.69 -15.24
N ILE A 179 -16.65 -14.43 -15.57
CA ILE A 179 -16.87 -13.34 -14.63
C ILE A 179 -18.29 -12.81 -14.73
N GLY A 180 -18.76 -12.52 -15.95
CA GLY A 180 -20.05 -11.89 -16.17
C GLY A 180 -20.08 -10.41 -15.77
N TYR A 181 -21.29 -9.90 -15.54
CA TYR A 181 -21.52 -8.50 -15.18
C TYR A 181 -22.32 -8.38 -13.89
N PRO A 182 -22.13 -7.30 -13.10
CA PRO A 182 -21.09 -6.29 -13.25
C PRO A 182 -19.70 -6.82 -12.89
N CYS A 183 -18.64 -6.22 -13.45
CA CYS A 183 -17.26 -6.54 -13.14
C CYS A 183 -16.40 -5.28 -13.02
N PHE A 184 -15.25 -5.39 -12.33
CA PHE A 184 -14.23 -4.36 -12.27
C PHE A 184 -13.04 -4.73 -13.14
N ILE A 185 -12.54 -3.76 -13.90
CA ILE A 185 -11.33 -3.86 -14.71
C ILE A 185 -10.25 -3.01 -14.04
N LYS A 186 -9.05 -3.57 -13.88
CA LYS A 186 -7.94 -2.90 -13.17
C LYS A 186 -6.61 -3.21 -13.86
N PRO A 187 -5.64 -2.26 -13.90
CA PRO A 187 -4.24 -2.58 -14.14
C PRO A 187 -3.74 -3.58 -13.09
N ALA A 188 -2.88 -4.53 -13.46
CA ALA A 188 -2.38 -5.53 -12.51
C ALA A 188 -1.43 -4.94 -11.49
N ASN A 189 -0.55 -4.01 -11.92
CA ASN A 189 0.52 -3.47 -11.10
C ASN A 189 0.38 -1.94 -10.94
N LEU A 190 -0.66 -1.52 -10.21
CA LEU A 190 -0.88 -0.11 -9.89
C LEU A 190 -1.74 0.01 -8.62
N GLY A 191 -1.42 1.03 -7.78
CA GLY A 191 -2.14 1.37 -6.57
C GLY A 191 -3.14 2.50 -6.77
N SER A 192 -3.73 3.02 -5.66
CA SER A 192 -4.56 4.23 -5.62
C SER A 192 -5.71 4.29 -6.61
N SER A 193 -6.20 3.14 -7.04
CA SER A 193 -7.36 2.99 -7.94
C SER A 193 -7.24 3.68 -9.30
N VAL A 194 -6.05 4.03 -9.72
CA VAL A 194 -5.81 4.60 -11.05
C VAL A 194 -6.08 3.55 -12.13
N GLY A 195 -6.82 3.92 -13.17
CA GLY A 195 -7.16 3.03 -14.28
C GLY A 195 -8.17 1.93 -13.94
N ILE A 196 -8.89 2.04 -12.78
CA ILE A 196 -9.96 1.11 -12.43
C ILE A 196 -11.29 1.61 -12.99
N SER A 197 -12.05 0.70 -13.61
CA SER A 197 -13.41 0.98 -14.08
C SER A 197 -14.35 -0.18 -13.77
N LYS A 198 -15.65 0.14 -13.70
CA LYS A 198 -16.74 -0.84 -13.57
C LYS A 198 -17.42 -1.02 -14.92
N ALA A 199 -17.72 -2.26 -15.29
CA ALA A 199 -18.47 -2.58 -16.50
C ALA A 199 -19.73 -3.36 -16.14
N CYS A 200 -20.88 -2.88 -16.64
CA CYS A 200 -22.18 -3.53 -16.52
C CYS A 200 -22.63 -4.23 -17.81
N ASN A 201 -21.86 -4.05 -18.89
CA ASN A 201 -22.14 -4.63 -20.21
C ASN A 201 -20.84 -4.71 -21.04
N ARG A 202 -20.94 -5.37 -22.22
CA ARG A 202 -19.80 -5.57 -23.12
C ARG A 202 -19.15 -4.26 -23.60
N LYS A 203 -19.94 -3.22 -23.87
CA LYS A 203 -19.40 -1.94 -24.32
C LYS A 203 -18.51 -1.32 -23.25
N GLU A 204 -19.01 -1.23 -22.02
CA GLU A 204 -18.25 -0.70 -20.88
C GLU A 204 -17.03 -1.58 -20.57
N LEU A 205 -17.12 -2.91 -20.75
CA LEU A 205 -15.98 -3.81 -20.61
C LEU A 205 -14.86 -3.48 -21.61
N ILE A 206 -15.19 -3.24 -22.88
CA ILE A 206 -14.21 -2.85 -23.90
C ILE A 206 -13.57 -1.50 -23.56
N GLU A 207 -14.39 -0.52 -23.19
CA GLU A 207 -13.91 0.82 -22.79
C GLU A 207 -12.96 0.71 -21.58
N GLY A 208 -13.35 -0.03 -20.54
CA GLY A 208 -12.53 -0.25 -19.35
C GLY A 208 -11.22 -0.98 -19.61
N LEU A 209 -11.23 -2.01 -20.49
CA LEU A 209 -10.01 -2.72 -20.90
C LEU A 209 -9.04 -1.78 -21.61
N LYS A 210 -9.54 -0.95 -22.53
CA LYS A 210 -8.73 0.06 -23.24
C LYS A 210 -8.16 1.12 -22.29
N GLU A 211 -8.96 1.60 -21.34
CA GLU A 211 -8.49 2.56 -20.34
C GLU A 211 -7.40 1.94 -19.45
N ALA A 212 -7.63 0.76 -18.89
CA ALA A 212 -6.65 0.09 -18.03
C ALA A 212 -5.35 -0.25 -18.78
N SER A 213 -5.42 -0.54 -20.08
CA SER A 213 -4.26 -0.84 -20.93
C SER A 213 -3.31 0.34 -21.15
N ASN A 214 -3.76 1.56 -20.88
CA ASN A 214 -2.89 2.75 -20.90
C ASN A 214 -1.89 2.76 -19.72
N TYR A 215 -2.16 1.98 -18.67
CA TYR A 215 -1.38 1.97 -17.43
C TYR A 215 -0.56 0.69 -17.25
N ASP A 216 -1.03 -0.47 -17.74
CA ASP A 216 -0.34 -1.74 -17.61
C ASP A 216 -0.69 -2.67 -18.78
N GLN A 217 0.29 -3.44 -19.26
CA GLN A 217 0.09 -4.49 -20.23
C GLN A 217 -0.73 -5.67 -19.66
N ARG A 218 -0.68 -5.86 -18.36
CA ARG A 218 -1.38 -6.94 -17.65
C ARG A 218 -2.59 -6.37 -16.93
N LEU A 219 -3.75 -6.96 -17.20
CA LEU A 219 -5.03 -6.52 -16.67
C LEU A 219 -5.66 -7.61 -15.82
N ILE A 220 -6.39 -7.21 -14.80
CA ILE A 220 -7.22 -8.11 -13.99
C ILE A 220 -8.68 -7.67 -14.07
N ILE A 221 -9.57 -8.62 -14.26
CA ILE A 221 -11.00 -8.44 -14.30
C ILE A 221 -11.60 -9.26 -13.15
N GLU A 222 -12.33 -8.60 -12.25
CA GLU A 222 -12.90 -9.19 -11.05
C GLU A 222 -14.42 -9.06 -11.04
N GLN A 223 -15.10 -10.08 -10.54
CA GLN A 223 -16.55 -9.99 -10.31
C GLN A 223 -16.84 -8.88 -9.30
N ALA A 224 -17.77 -8.00 -9.63
CA ALA A 224 -18.27 -7.02 -8.67
C ALA A 224 -19.23 -7.70 -7.68
N VAL A 225 -18.98 -7.44 -6.40
CA VAL A 225 -19.79 -7.97 -5.28
C VAL A 225 -20.23 -6.81 -4.39
N ILE A 226 -21.45 -6.90 -3.85
CA ILE A 226 -21.93 -5.93 -2.85
C ILE A 226 -21.48 -6.45 -1.48
N VAL A 227 -20.62 -5.67 -0.81
CA VAL A 227 -19.93 -6.12 0.40
C VAL A 227 -19.62 -4.94 1.34
N ARG A 228 -19.27 -5.26 2.57
CA ARG A 228 -18.61 -4.38 3.53
C ARG A 228 -17.09 -4.56 3.37
N GLU A 229 -16.33 -3.47 3.45
CA GLU A 229 -14.88 -3.51 3.36
C GLU A 229 -14.27 -3.58 4.76
N LEU A 230 -13.57 -4.68 5.07
CA LEU A 230 -12.91 -4.89 6.36
C LEU A 230 -11.40 -4.82 6.17
N GLU A 231 -10.70 -4.27 7.17
CA GLU A 231 -9.26 -4.16 7.16
C GLU A 231 -8.65 -4.70 8.46
N CYS A 232 -7.51 -5.39 8.36
CA CYS A 232 -6.74 -5.89 9.49
C CYS A 232 -5.26 -5.62 9.27
N ALA A 233 -4.61 -5.00 10.26
CA ALA A 233 -3.19 -4.68 10.22
C ALA A 233 -2.34 -5.80 10.82
N VAL A 234 -1.09 -5.90 10.35
CA VAL A 234 -0.08 -6.85 10.83
C VAL A 234 1.17 -6.10 11.26
N LEU A 235 1.82 -6.60 12.31
CA LEU A 235 3.08 -6.13 12.85
C LEU A 235 3.92 -7.33 13.28
N GLY A 236 5.22 -7.30 13.00
CA GLY A 236 6.18 -8.31 13.44
C GLY A 236 7.07 -8.83 12.31
N GLU A 237 8.17 -9.47 12.65
CA GLU A 237 9.13 -10.04 11.71
C GLU A 237 8.97 -11.57 11.64
N ARG A 238 9.36 -12.29 12.68
CA ARG A 238 9.25 -13.75 12.76
C ARG A 238 7.88 -14.20 13.24
N GLU A 239 7.38 -13.50 14.26
CA GLU A 239 6.05 -13.70 14.80
C GLU A 239 5.18 -12.49 14.44
N LEU A 240 4.12 -12.76 13.69
CA LEU A 240 3.20 -11.72 13.23
C LEU A 240 2.03 -11.59 14.20
N GLU A 241 1.78 -10.37 14.65
CA GLU A 241 0.62 -9.99 15.44
C GLU A 241 -0.43 -9.33 14.55
N THR A 242 -1.71 -9.50 14.88
CA THR A 242 -2.83 -8.83 14.20
C THR A 242 -3.45 -7.77 15.08
N SER A 243 -3.87 -6.68 14.50
CA SER A 243 -4.58 -5.57 15.15
C SER A 243 -6.05 -5.90 15.46
N ALA A 244 -6.82 -4.87 15.83
CA ALA A 244 -8.28 -4.90 15.68
C ALA A 244 -8.65 -5.07 14.19
N VAL A 245 -9.87 -5.53 13.91
CA VAL A 245 -10.48 -5.46 12.59
C VAL A 245 -11.30 -4.17 12.52
N GLY A 246 -11.08 -3.36 11.49
CA GLY A 246 -11.84 -2.17 11.20
C GLY A 246 -12.68 -2.32 9.93
N GLU A 247 -13.62 -1.42 9.76
CA GLU A 247 -14.44 -1.30 8.57
C GLU A 247 -14.28 0.09 7.96
N VAL A 248 -14.20 0.16 6.63
CA VAL A 248 -14.23 1.41 5.88
C VAL A 248 -15.63 1.58 5.28
N CYS A 249 -16.33 2.63 5.72
CA CYS A 249 -17.63 3.00 5.20
C CYS A 249 -17.49 4.17 4.22
N PHE A 250 -18.19 4.13 3.11
CA PHE A 250 -18.26 5.20 2.12
C PHE A 250 -19.65 5.84 2.16
N ASP A 251 -19.72 7.17 2.07
CA ASP A 251 -20.96 7.98 2.19
C ASP A 251 -21.97 7.80 1.04
N SER A 252 -21.76 6.90 0.11
CA SER A 252 -22.67 6.67 -1.02
C SER A 252 -22.98 5.20 -1.19
N ASP A 253 -24.21 4.93 -1.62
CA ASP A 253 -24.60 3.63 -2.11
C ASP A 253 -23.55 3.11 -3.09
N TRP A 254 -23.15 1.89 -2.90
CA TRP A 254 -22.09 1.16 -3.60
C TRP A 254 -22.13 1.21 -5.14
N TYR A 255 -23.17 1.81 -5.70
CA TYR A 255 -23.37 1.97 -7.14
C TYR A 255 -22.62 3.15 -7.75
N ASP A 256 -22.08 4.07 -6.95
CA ASP A 256 -21.37 5.24 -7.46
C ASP A 256 -19.85 5.13 -7.20
N TYR A 257 -19.18 4.42 -8.12
CA TYR A 257 -17.73 4.24 -8.11
C TYR A 257 -16.97 5.58 -8.17
N GLU A 258 -17.53 6.61 -8.80
CA GLU A 258 -16.96 7.96 -8.81
C GLU A 258 -16.97 8.59 -7.41
N ALA A 259 -17.88 8.18 -6.54
CA ALA A 259 -17.95 8.68 -5.17
C ALA A 259 -16.81 8.16 -4.28
N LYS A 260 -16.27 6.96 -4.54
CA LYS A 260 -15.13 6.39 -3.79
C LYS A 260 -13.85 7.21 -4.01
N TYR A 261 -13.74 7.92 -5.14
CA TYR A 261 -12.56 8.70 -5.57
C TYR A 261 -12.79 10.21 -5.63
N SER A 262 -14.05 10.69 -5.50
CA SER A 262 -14.31 12.09 -5.20
C SER A 262 -13.93 12.34 -3.74
N GLN A 263 -13.56 13.57 -3.38
CA GLN A 263 -13.09 14.02 -2.05
C GLN A 263 -14.12 13.82 -0.89
N ARG A 264 -14.99 12.80 -0.97
CA ARG A 264 -15.96 12.48 0.07
C ARG A 264 -15.29 11.68 1.19
N SER A 265 -15.62 11.99 2.42
CA SER A 265 -15.08 11.39 3.62
C SER A 265 -15.45 9.91 3.69
N SER A 266 -14.46 9.02 3.71
CA SER A 266 -14.65 7.67 4.22
C SER A 266 -14.65 7.73 5.74
N GLU A 267 -15.60 7.04 6.39
CA GLU A 267 -15.65 6.86 7.84
C GLU A 267 -15.04 5.49 8.20
N ALA A 268 -14.20 5.49 9.23
CA ALA A 268 -13.61 4.27 9.78
C ALA A 268 -14.35 3.88 11.06
N ILE A 269 -14.84 2.65 11.10
CA ILE A 269 -15.47 2.08 12.31
C ILE A 269 -14.52 1.04 12.90
N ILE A 270 -13.95 1.34 14.08
CA ILE A 270 -12.97 0.48 14.74
C ILE A 270 -13.34 0.30 16.22
N PRO A 271 -13.57 -0.92 16.70
CA PRO A 271 -13.64 -2.18 15.94
C PRO A 271 -14.85 -2.25 15.01
N ALA A 272 -14.73 -3.00 13.92
CA ALA A 272 -15.84 -3.26 12.99
C ALA A 272 -17.00 -3.98 13.71
N PRO A 273 -18.27 -3.60 13.47
CA PRO A 273 -19.44 -4.25 14.07
C PRO A 273 -19.78 -5.56 13.30
N ILE A 274 -18.98 -6.58 13.54
CA ILE A 274 -19.07 -7.92 12.91
C ILE A 274 -19.11 -9.00 13.97
N PRO A 275 -19.67 -10.19 13.67
CA PRO A 275 -19.64 -11.32 14.60
C PRO A 275 -18.22 -11.75 14.96
N ASP A 276 -18.01 -12.18 16.21
CA ASP A 276 -16.69 -12.64 16.70
C ASP A 276 -16.05 -13.70 15.80
N LYS A 277 -16.86 -14.65 15.30
CA LYS A 277 -16.39 -15.69 14.37
C LYS A 277 -15.81 -15.11 13.07
N ILE A 278 -16.41 -14.05 12.55
CA ILE A 278 -15.91 -13.36 11.34
C ILE A 278 -14.63 -12.61 11.67
N ARG A 279 -14.60 -11.87 12.79
CA ARG A 279 -13.39 -11.17 13.26
C ARG A 279 -12.20 -12.13 13.39
N ASP A 280 -12.40 -13.27 14.03
CA ASP A 280 -11.34 -14.25 14.25
C ASP A 280 -10.88 -14.88 12.92
N ARG A 281 -11.84 -15.10 12.00
CA ARG A 281 -11.52 -15.58 10.64
C ARG A 281 -10.74 -14.55 9.82
N VAL A 282 -11.06 -13.26 9.90
CA VAL A 282 -10.30 -12.18 9.27
C VAL A 282 -8.85 -12.22 9.76
N LYS A 283 -8.63 -12.29 11.07
CA LYS A 283 -7.28 -12.35 11.66
C LYS A 283 -6.48 -13.57 11.18
N GLU A 284 -7.12 -14.74 11.16
CA GLU A 284 -6.49 -15.99 10.66
C GLU A 284 -6.08 -15.84 9.19
N LEU A 285 -6.99 -15.35 8.33
CA LEU A 285 -6.73 -15.17 6.91
C LEU A 285 -5.67 -14.08 6.66
N THR A 286 -5.63 -13.03 7.48
CA THR A 286 -4.59 -12.00 7.46
C THR A 286 -3.20 -12.60 7.64
N LEU A 287 -2.99 -13.41 8.67
CA LEU A 287 -1.70 -14.08 8.89
C LEU A 287 -1.35 -15.06 7.77
N LYS A 288 -2.34 -15.76 7.24
CA LYS A 288 -2.16 -16.69 6.12
C LYS A 288 -1.78 -15.95 4.84
N ALA A 289 -2.36 -14.78 4.59
CA ALA A 289 -2.05 -13.92 3.44
C ALA A 289 -0.61 -13.40 3.52
N CYS A 290 -0.20 -12.88 4.67
CA CYS A 290 1.18 -12.44 4.89
C CYS A 290 2.19 -13.58 4.64
N LYS A 291 1.92 -14.77 5.16
CA LYS A 291 2.78 -15.94 4.93
C LYS A 291 2.86 -16.34 3.46
N ALA A 292 1.75 -16.23 2.71
CA ALA A 292 1.69 -16.62 1.29
C ALA A 292 2.63 -15.80 0.39
N ILE A 293 2.88 -14.54 0.74
CA ILE A 293 3.79 -13.65 0.00
C ILE A 293 5.04 -13.28 0.79
N THR A 294 5.26 -13.88 1.96
CA THR A 294 6.39 -13.58 2.87
C THR A 294 6.40 -12.14 3.38
N ALA A 295 5.23 -11.52 3.54
CA ALA A 295 5.11 -10.17 4.11
C ALA A 295 5.38 -10.18 5.60
N ASN A 296 6.19 -9.22 6.07
CA ASN A 296 6.60 -9.01 7.45
C ASN A 296 6.81 -7.52 7.74
N GLY A 297 7.24 -7.18 8.95
CA GLY A 297 7.40 -5.81 9.42
C GLY A 297 6.06 -5.14 9.66
N LEU A 298 5.44 -4.66 8.60
CA LEU A 298 4.07 -4.13 8.61
C LEU A 298 3.35 -4.50 7.32
N ALA A 299 2.05 -4.70 7.44
CA ALA A 299 1.13 -4.81 6.30
C ALA A 299 -0.30 -4.53 6.74
N ARG A 300 -1.19 -4.22 5.79
CA ARG A 300 -2.64 -4.19 5.98
C ARG A 300 -3.27 -5.11 4.94
N VAL A 301 -4.16 -5.96 5.39
CA VAL A 301 -4.91 -6.88 4.54
C VAL A 301 -6.35 -6.43 4.51
N ASP A 302 -6.87 -6.29 3.29
CA ASP A 302 -8.20 -5.77 3.01
C ASP A 302 -9.11 -6.90 2.54
N PHE A 303 -10.34 -6.92 3.05
CA PHE A 303 -11.31 -7.99 2.84
C PHE A 303 -12.65 -7.46 2.36
N PHE A 304 -13.35 -8.28 1.58
CA PHE A 304 -14.76 -8.14 1.25
C PHE A 304 -15.59 -9.09 2.11
N TYR A 305 -16.54 -8.53 2.84
CA TYR A 305 -17.45 -9.28 3.70
C TYR A 305 -18.90 -9.09 3.26
N LYS A 306 -19.54 -10.18 2.90
CA LYS A 306 -20.96 -10.21 2.56
C LYS A 306 -21.77 -10.63 3.78
N GLU A 307 -22.49 -9.68 4.38
CA GLU A 307 -23.14 -9.86 5.67
C GLU A 307 -24.24 -10.92 5.62
N GLU A 308 -25.05 -10.95 4.54
CA GLU A 308 -26.21 -11.83 4.43
C GLU A 308 -25.83 -13.33 4.39
N THR A 309 -24.67 -13.64 3.81
CA THR A 309 -24.19 -15.03 3.65
C THR A 309 -23.00 -15.36 4.53
N HIS A 310 -22.44 -14.38 5.24
CA HIS A 310 -21.19 -14.48 5.98
C HIS A 310 -19.99 -14.92 5.14
N GLU A 311 -20.05 -14.73 3.82
CA GLU A 311 -18.92 -14.96 2.93
C GLU A 311 -17.85 -13.90 3.13
N LEU A 312 -16.60 -14.34 3.15
CA LEU A 312 -15.44 -13.48 3.36
C LEU A 312 -14.40 -13.79 2.29
N TRP A 313 -13.98 -12.78 1.55
CA TRP A 313 -12.93 -12.86 0.52
C TRP A 313 -11.80 -11.89 0.84
N ILE A 314 -10.57 -12.33 0.60
CA ILE A 314 -9.42 -11.43 0.62
C ILE A 314 -9.41 -10.61 -0.67
N ASN A 315 -9.29 -9.30 -0.54
CA ASN A 315 -9.16 -8.37 -1.66
C ASN A 315 -7.68 -8.18 -2.02
N GLU A 316 -6.91 -7.55 -1.12
CA GLU A 316 -5.52 -7.23 -1.35
C GLU A 316 -4.70 -7.16 -0.05
N ILE A 317 -3.39 -7.06 -0.18
CA ILE A 317 -2.45 -6.78 0.90
C ILE A 317 -1.59 -5.56 0.52
N ASN A 318 -1.52 -4.60 1.44
CA ASN A 318 -0.71 -3.39 1.31
C ASN A 318 0.53 -3.52 2.20
N THR A 319 1.72 -3.58 1.61
CA THR A 319 2.99 -3.82 2.32
C THR A 319 3.62 -2.56 2.90
N LEU A 320 3.17 -1.36 2.48
CA LEU A 320 3.50 -0.05 3.07
C LEU A 320 2.22 0.79 3.19
N PRO A 321 1.30 0.43 4.09
CA PRO A 321 0.03 1.13 4.23
C PRO A 321 0.23 2.58 4.67
N GLY A 322 -0.72 3.46 4.31
CA GLY A 322 -0.71 4.86 4.72
C GLY A 322 -0.50 5.03 6.22
N PHE A 323 0.25 6.05 6.61
CA PHE A 323 0.68 6.27 8.00
C PHE A 323 0.35 7.68 8.52
N THR A 324 -0.68 8.31 7.97
CA THR A 324 -1.23 9.56 8.53
C THR A 324 -2.01 9.27 9.81
N SER A 325 -2.29 10.30 10.61
CA SER A 325 -3.13 10.16 11.82
C SER A 325 -4.57 9.66 11.56
N LYS A 326 -5.01 9.71 10.29
CA LYS A 326 -6.32 9.22 9.85
C LYS A 326 -6.23 7.93 9.02
N SER A 327 -5.05 7.36 8.86
CA SER A 327 -4.87 6.10 8.15
C SER A 327 -5.28 4.92 9.02
N MET A 328 -5.90 3.92 8.40
CA MET A 328 -6.41 2.74 9.10
C MET A 328 -5.32 1.99 9.86
N TYR A 329 -4.12 1.83 9.28
CA TYR A 329 -3.06 1.04 9.91
C TYR A 329 -2.74 1.50 11.35
N PRO A 330 -2.40 2.77 11.63
CA PRO A 330 -2.16 3.22 13.01
C PRO A 330 -3.44 3.22 13.87
N MET A 331 -4.62 3.51 13.29
CA MET A 331 -5.88 3.51 14.04
C MET A 331 -6.26 2.11 14.53
N LEU A 332 -6.05 1.08 13.71
CA LEU A 332 -6.31 -0.32 14.06
C LEU A 332 -5.43 -0.79 15.24
N TRP A 333 -4.16 -0.36 15.28
CA TRP A 333 -3.26 -0.66 16.38
C TRP A 333 -3.61 0.14 17.66
N GLN A 334 -4.01 1.39 17.51
CA GLN A 334 -4.48 2.20 18.63
C GLN A 334 -5.69 1.57 19.32
N ALA A 335 -6.60 0.96 18.59
CA ALA A 335 -7.78 0.27 19.12
C ALA A 335 -7.45 -0.96 19.98
N VAL A 336 -6.25 -1.52 19.87
CA VAL A 336 -5.74 -2.60 20.74
C VAL A 336 -4.73 -2.11 21.78
N GLY A 337 -4.62 -0.78 21.99
CA GLY A 337 -3.82 -0.18 23.05
C GLY A 337 -2.38 0.17 22.66
N LEU A 338 -1.98 -0.02 21.41
CA LEU A 338 -0.67 0.36 20.91
C LEU A 338 -0.74 1.76 20.28
N ASN A 339 -0.32 2.78 21.02
CA ASN A 339 -0.34 4.16 20.52
C ASN A 339 0.70 4.37 19.40
N LEU A 340 0.59 5.51 18.69
CA LEU A 340 1.41 5.81 17.52
C LEU A 340 2.91 5.80 17.81
N GLU A 341 3.34 6.39 18.93
CA GLU A 341 4.74 6.47 19.32
C GLU A 341 5.33 5.08 19.64
N GLN A 342 4.55 4.23 20.29
CA GLN A 342 4.93 2.84 20.57
C GLN A 342 4.96 2.01 19.30
N LEU A 343 3.97 2.17 18.42
CA LEU A 343 3.88 1.48 17.14
C LEU A 343 5.11 1.77 16.27
N VAL A 344 5.45 3.05 16.09
CA VAL A 344 6.60 3.45 15.26
C VAL A 344 7.91 2.95 15.86
N ALA A 345 8.06 3.00 17.20
CA ALA A 345 9.22 2.46 17.88
C ALA A 345 9.35 0.95 17.69
N LYS A 346 8.25 0.20 17.84
CA LYS A 346 8.22 -1.25 17.66
C LYS A 346 8.58 -1.64 16.21
N LEU A 347 8.09 -0.89 15.22
CA LEU A 347 8.46 -1.10 13.81
C LEU A 347 9.97 -0.92 13.55
N VAL A 348 10.60 0.10 14.15
CA VAL A 348 12.06 0.29 14.04
C VAL A 348 12.84 -0.82 14.76
N GLU A 349 12.35 -1.30 15.88
CA GLU A 349 12.98 -2.40 16.63
C GLU A 349 12.88 -3.71 15.88
N THR A 350 11.72 -4.02 15.34
CA THR A 350 11.46 -5.22 14.52
C THR A 350 12.38 -5.27 13.28
N ALA A 351 12.67 -4.14 12.66
CA ALA A 351 13.54 -4.07 11.48
C ALA A 351 15.01 -4.49 11.74
N ARG A 352 15.42 -4.69 13.00
CA ARG A 352 16.78 -5.12 13.37
C ARG A 352 16.94 -6.63 13.43
N GLU A 353 15.85 -7.38 13.50
CA GLU A 353 15.84 -8.83 13.62
C GLU A 353 16.02 -9.54 12.27
#